data_f460b26ea57486d33a23ca8a9eb6bf55
#
_entry.id   f460b26ea57486d33a23ca8a9eb6bf55
#
_cell.length_a   1.000
_cell.length_b   1.000
_cell.length_c   1.000
_cell.angle_alpha   90.00
_cell.angle_beta   90.00
_cell.angle_gamma   90.00
#
_symmetry.space_group_name_H-M   'P 1'
#
loop_
_entity.id
_entity.type
_entity.pdbx_description
1 polymer ?
#
loop_
_entity_poly.entity_id
_entity_poly.type
_entity_poly.pdbx_seq_one_letter_code
_entity_poly.pdbx_strand_id
1 'polypeptide(L)'
;MTKHAVVIVGGGPTGLMLAGELALARVDVVIVERRANQDLIGSRAGGLHSRTIEVLDQRGIAERFLSQGKVAQACRFADTLLDISDFPTRHNYALGLWQRHIERILADWVGELAVPIYRGREVTGVAQDDTGVDVELSDGQALRAEYLVGCDGGRSLVRKSAGIDFPGWDPTVSCLIAEVELAAEPVWGIRNDAVGVHSLSRLENGGPVRVLVTEQRLGSPDEPTLRDLSEALVAIYGTDYGVHSPTSISRFTDMTRQAAAYRKGRILLAGDAAHVHAPDGGQGLNMGVQDAVNLGWKLAQVIQQTAPESLLDTYHAERHPIGARALRNTMAAVALRRRDDRITALIETLSELLRTDEPRKRFAGMLSGLDIHYDFGDGHPLLGKRMPDLDLVTADGPLRVFTLLHHARPALLNFGEPGAFDISPWADRVQLIDAEYVGTWELPVLGAVTAPAAVLIRPDGYVAWVGDLARQGLVETLTTWFGPPAPRSPPAPDER
;
A
#
# COMPACT_ATOMS: atom_id res chain seq x y z
N MET A 1 21.95 -11.53 22.41
CA MET A 1 20.70 -11.09 21.76
C MET A 1 21.00 -9.80 21.03
N THR A 2 20.82 -9.75 19.72
CA THR A 2 21.03 -8.54 18.90
C THR A 2 19.82 -7.62 19.12
N LYS A 3 20.08 -6.32 19.33
CA LYS A 3 19.02 -5.32 19.55
C LYS A 3 18.86 -4.46 18.29
N HIS A 4 17.60 -4.15 17.97
CA HIS A 4 17.23 -3.22 16.91
C HIS A 4 16.09 -2.29 17.42
N ALA A 5 15.94 -1.12 16.84
CA ALA A 5 14.79 -0.28 17.14
C ALA A 5 13.52 -0.91 16.53
N VAL A 6 13.58 -1.39 15.29
CA VAL A 6 12.46 -2.07 14.64
C VAL A 6 12.90 -3.39 14.00
N VAL A 7 12.11 -4.44 14.25
CA VAL A 7 12.16 -5.68 13.48
C VAL A 7 10.89 -5.75 12.62
N ILE A 8 11.07 -5.95 11.31
CA ILE A 8 9.99 -6.19 10.35
C ILE A 8 9.98 -7.67 9.99
N VAL A 9 8.85 -8.35 10.14
CA VAL A 9 8.68 -9.74 9.76
C VAL A 9 8.01 -9.83 8.40
N GLY A 10 8.78 -10.28 7.40
CA GLY A 10 8.36 -10.40 6.02
C GLY A 10 8.99 -9.37 5.08
N GLY A 11 9.74 -9.86 4.07
CA GLY A 11 10.43 -9.09 3.02
C GLY A 11 9.63 -8.99 1.72
N GLY A 12 8.28 -8.97 1.79
CA GLY A 12 7.40 -8.64 0.68
C GLY A 12 7.29 -7.13 0.44
N PRO A 13 6.46 -6.68 -0.52
CA PRO A 13 6.36 -5.25 -0.90
C PRO A 13 6.08 -4.32 0.28
N THR A 14 5.19 -4.72 1.20
CA THR A 14 4.84 -3.94 2.39
C THR A 14 6.03 -3.79 3.34
N GLY A 15 6.71 -4.90 3.66
CA GLY A 15 7.85 -4.85 4.59
C GLY A 15 9.06 -4.13 4.00
N LEU A 16 9.33 -4.29 2.71
CA LEU A 16 10.37 -3.54 2.01
C LEU A 16 10.08 -2.04 2.00
N MET A 17 8.83 -1.64 1.67
CA MET A 17 8.46 -0.23 1.69
C MET A 17 8.60 0.38 3.09
N LEU A 18 8.13 -0.33 4.13
CA LEU A 18 8.26 0.12 5.51
C LEU A 18 9.71 0.26 5.95
N ALA A 19 10.58 -0.68 5.55
CA ALA A 19 12.00 -0.62 5.83
C ALA A 19 12.65 0.61 5.19
N GLY A 20 12.29 0.92 3.94
CA GLY A 20 12.73 2.15 3.28
C GLY A 20 12.28 3.42 4.00
N GLU A 21 11.01 3.50 4.42
CA GLU A 21 10.48 4.65 5.18
C GLU A 21 11.26 4.87 6.49
N LEU A 22 11.52 3.80 7.25
CA LEU A 22 12.25 3.87 8.51
C LEU A 22 13.73 4.24 8.29
N ALA A 23 14.35 3.71 7.24
CA ALA A 23 15.73 4.04 6.89
C ALA A 23 15.90 5.50 6.45
N LEU A 24 14.96 6.05 5.66
CA LEU A 24 14.93 7.48 5.32
C LEU A 24 14.87 8.36 6.58
N ALA A 25 14.17 7.91 7.61
CA ALA A 25 14.11 8.55 8.92
C ALA A 25 15.31 8.20 9.83
N ARG A 26 16.31 7.43 9.34
CA ARG A 26 17.50 6.99 10.10
C ARG A 26 17.19 6.15 11.34
N VAL A 27 16.14 5.37 11.31
CA VAL A 27 15.80 4.40 12.35
C VAL A 27 16.55 3.09 12.09
N ASP A 28 17.14 2.50 13.13
CA ASP A 28 17.74 1.17 13.06
C ASP A 28 16.64 0.11 12.84
N VAL A 29 16.63 -0.48 11.66
CA VAL A 29 15.61 -1.43 11.21
C VAL A 29 16.25 -2.66 10.56
N VAL A 30 15.65 -3.83 10.79
CA VAL A 30 16.02 -5.08 10.13
C VAL A 30 14.77 -5.79 9.64
N ILE A 31 14.89 -6.45 8.47
CA ILE A 31 13.85 -7.35 7.95
C ILE A 31 14.25 -8.80 8.24
N VAL A 32 13.31 -9.60 8.76
CA VAL A 32 13.42 -11.06 8.83
C VAL A 32 12.56 -11.65 7.72
N GLU A 33 13.19 -12.41 6.81
CA GLU A 33 12.51 -13.00 5.65
C GLU A 33 12.83 -14.51 5.54
N ARG A 34 11.79 -15.35 5.48
CA ARG A 34 11.93 -16.81 5.38
C ARG A 34 12.50 -17.28 4.04
N ARG A 35 12.30 -16.53 2.95
CA ARG A 35 12.89 -16.85 1.65
C ARG A 35 14.41 -16.62 1.68
N ALA A 36 15.14 -17.52 1.04
CA ALA A 36 16.61 -17.42 0.95
C ALA A 36 17.08 -16.28 0.04
N ASN A 37 16.24 -15.87 -0.92
CA ASN A 37 16.53 -14.79 -1.87
C ASN A 37 15.26 -13.98 -2.15
N GLN A 38 15.31 -13.02 -3.08
CA GLN A 38 14.18 -12.19 -3.49
C GLN A 38 13.37 -12.82 -4.64
N ASP A 39 13.75 -14.01 -5.10
CA ASP A 39 13.04 -14.66 -6.21
C ASP A 39 11.66 -15.09 -5.75
N LEU A 40 10.65 -14.56 -6.42
CA LEU A 40 9.26 -14.91 -6.20
C LEU A 40 8.85 -15.94 -7.24
N ILE A 41 8.62 -17.16 -6.77
CA ILE A 41 8.16 -18.25 -7.63
C ILE A 41 6.65 -18.09 -7.84
N GLY A 42 6.24 -18.15 -9.11
CA GLY A 42 4.85 -18.08 -9.54
C GLY A 42 4.29 -16.65 -9.64
N SER A 43 3.16 -16.55 -10.30
CA SER A 43 2.46 -15.30 -10.54
C SER A 43 1.73 -14.83 -9.28
N ARG A 44 1.88 -13.55 -8.97
CA ARG A 44 1.23 -12.86 -7.85
C ARG A 44 0.54 -11.59 -8.38
N ALA A 45 0.53 -10.50 -7.60
CA ALA A 45 0.00 -9.21 -8.04
C ALA A 45 0.64 -8.74 -9.35
N GLY A 46 -0.18 -8.11 -10.20
CA GLY A 46 0.20 -7.73 -11.58
C GLY A 46 0.25 -6.23 -11.83
N GLY A 47 0.25 -5.38 -10.79
CA GLY A 47 0.31 -3.94 -11.05
C GLY A 47 0.21 -3.03 -9.85
N LEU A 48 0.50 -1.76 -10.14
CA LEU A 48 0.43 -0.64 -9.20
C LEU A 48 -0.69 0.33 -9.63
N HIS A 49 -1.42 0.84 -8.65
CA HIS A 49 -2.45 1.85 -8.86
C HIS A 49 -1.85 3.26 -8.81
N SER A 50 -2.56 4.22 -9.39
CA SER A 50 -2.17 5.64 -9.42
C SER A 50 -1.67 6.14 -8.07
N ARG A 51 -2.41 5.91 -6.99
CA ARG A 51 -2.02 6.34 -5.64
C ARG A 51 -0.69 5.72 -5.18
N THR A 52 -0.45 4.47 -5.50
CA THR A 52 0.82 3.82 -5.14
C THR A 52 1.97 4.37 -5.96
N ILE A 53 1.75 4.68 -7.24
CA ILE A 53 2.76 5.32 -8.10
C ILE A 53 3.09 6.72 -7.56
N GLU A 54 2.09 7.50 -7.13
CA GLU A 54 2.32 8.79 -6.47
C GLU A 54 3.16 8.65 -5.19
N VAL A 55 2.93 7.60 -4.39
CA VAL A 55 3.75 7.30 -3.20
C VAL A 55 5.20 7.03 -3.59
N LEU A 56 5.43 6.22 -4.62
CA LEU A 56 6.78 5.92 -5.11
C LEU A 56 7.48 7.16 -5.69
N ASP A 57 6.72 8.06 -6.35
CA ASP A 57 7.22 9.33 -6.84
C ASP A 57 7.60 10.28 -5.69
N GLN A 58 6.80 10.32 -4.64
CA GLN A 58 7.14 11.05 -3.40
C GLN A 58 8.37 10.50 -2.68
N ARG A 59 8.90 9.36 -3.07
CA ARG A 59 10.19 8.78 -2.59
C ARG A 59 11.28 8.84 -3.65
N GLY A 60 11.00 9.45 -4.81
CA GLY A 60 11.98 9.61 -5.89
C GLY A 60 12.33 8.31 -6.61
N ILE A 61 11.50 7.27 -6.50
CA ILE A 61 11.79 5.94 -7.05
C ILE A 61 10.78 5.48 -8.12
N ALA A 62 9.77 6.28 -8.46
CA ALA A 62 8.73 5.89 -9.41
C ALA A 62 9.28 5.48 -10.78
N GLU A 63 10.28 6.18 -11.31
CA GLU A 63 10.86 5.91 -12.62
C GLU A 63 11.45 4.50 -12.74
N ARG A 64 11.96 3.93 -11.63
CA ARG A 64 12.48 2.56 -11.59
C ARG A 64 11.40 1.51 -11.91
N PHE A 65 10.14 1.82 -11.60
CA PHE A 65 8.98 0.97 -11.88
C PHE A 65 8.42 1.28 -13.27
N LEU A 66 8.28 2.56 -13.61
CA LEU A 66 7.71 3.02 -14.87
C LEU A 66 8.51 2.52 -16.07
N SER A 67 9.84 2.50 -15.96
CA SER A 67 10.74 2.00 -17.01
C SER A 67 10.61 0.50 -17.31
N GLN A 68 10.01 -0.28 -16.41
CA GLN A 68 9.85 -1.74 -16.53
C GLN A 68 8.42 -2.20 -16.75
N GLY A 69 7.44 -1.31 -16.56
CA GLY A 69 6.01 -1.63 -16.63
C GLY A 69 5.33 -1.10 -17.87
N LYS A 70 4.04 -1.40 -17.98
CA LYS A 70 3.15 -0.87 -19.03
C LYS A 70 2.04 -0.07 -18.39
N VAL A 71 1.89 1.19 -18.80
CA VAL A 71 0.84 2.07 -18.30
C VAL A 71 -0.50 1.79 -18.98
N ALA A 72 -1.59 1.93 -18.22
CA ALA A 72 -2.96 1.85 -18.71
C ALA A 72 -3.81 2.92 -18.02
N GLN A 73 -4.43 3.81 -18.80
CA GLN A 73 -5.27 4.90 -18.29
C GLN A 73 -6.70 4.43 -17.99
N ALA A 74 -6.82 3.23 -17.45
CA ALA A 74 -8.09 2.64 -17.08
C ALA A 74 -7.95 1.71 -15.88
N CYS A 75 -9.00 1.63 -15.08
CA CYS A 75 -9.23 0.57 -14.11
C CYS A 75 -10.49 -0.20 -14.48
N ARG A 76 -10.75 -1.33 -13.82
CA ARG A 76 -11.91 -2.17 -14.15
C ARG A 76 -12.73 -2.45 -12.90
N PHE A 77 -14.06 -2.27 -13.02
CA PHE A 77 -15.01 -2.77 -12.05
C PHE A 77 -16.05 -3.65 -12.76
N ALA A 78 -16.23 -4.86 -12.29
CA ALA A 78 -16.97 -5.90 -13.00
C ALA A 78 -16.44 -6.00 -14.46
N ASP A 79 -17.30 -5.84 -15.44
CA ASP A 79 -16.91 -5.87 -16.86
C ASP A 79 -16.66 -4.47 -17.46
N THR A 80 -16.84 -3.41 -16.67
CA THR A 80 -16.74 -2.04 -17.15
C THR A 80 -15.32 -1.50 -16.99
N LEU A 81 -14.74 -1.02 -18.09
CA LEU A 81 -13.53 -0.21 -18.06
C LEU A 81 -13.90 1.23 -17.68
N LEU A 82 -13.21 1.75 -16.68
CA LEU A 82 -13.36 3.10 -16.18
C LEU A 82 -12.12 3.90 -16.56
N ASP A 83 -12.28 4.88 -17.42
CA ASP A 83 -11.23 5.80 -17.83
C ASP A 83 -10.82 6.68 -16.66
N ILE A 84 -9.51 6.83 -16.44
CA ILE A 84 -8.89 7.68 -15.43
C ILE A 84 -7.96 8.74 -16.02
N SER A 85 -7.93 8.88 -17.34
CA SER A 85 -7.04 9.80 -18.05
C SER A 85 -7.33 11.28 -17.77
N ASP A 86 -8.55 11.58 -17.34
CA ASP A 86 -9.01 12.94 -16.99
C ASP A 86 -8.82 13.29 -15.51
N PHE A 87 -8.23 12.42 -14.71
CA PHE A 87 -7.94 12.77 -13.32
C PHE A 87 -6.78 13.77 -13.21
N PRO A 88 -6.92 14.83 -12.38
CA PRO A 88 -5.92 15.86 -12.21
C PRO A 88 -4.74 15.35 -11.36
N THR A 89 -3.97 14.44 -11.91
CA THR A 89 -2.72 13.92 -11.33
C THR A 89 -1.74 13.59 -12.47
N ARG A 90 -0.44 13.69 -12.21
CA ARG A 90 0.60 13.24 -13.16
C ARG A 90 0.56 11.75 -13.41
N HIS A 91 0.00 10.99 -12.48
CA HIS A 91 -0.09 9.53 -12.51
C HIS A 91 -1.53 9.05 -12.69
N ASN A 92 -2.25 9.62 -13.67
CA ASN A 92 -3.62 9.23 -14.04
C ASN A 92 -3.67 7.89 -14.81
N TYR A 93 -2.91 6.90 -14.33
CA TYR A 93 -2.80 5.58 -14.93
C TYR A 93 -2.46 4.51 -13.88
N ALA A 94 -2.79 3.28 -14.17
CA ALA A 94 -2.26 2.10 -13.50
C ALA A 94 -1.00 1.61 -14.23
N LEU A 95 -0.10 0.96 -13.52
CA LEU A 95 1.11 0.36 -14.08
C LEU A 95 1.02 -1.16 -14.01
N GLY A 96 0.95 -1.83 -15.15
CA GLY A 96 1.08 -3.28 -15.25
C GLY A 96 2.55 -3.67 -15.04
N LEU A 97 2.84 -4.27 -13.89
CA LEU A 97 4.16 -4.76 -13.52
C LEU A 97 4.03 -5.92 -12.53
N TRP A 98 4.66 -7.05 -12.82
CA TRP A 98 4.57 -8.22 -11.95
C TRP A 98 5.23 -7.98 -10.60
N GLN A 99 4.67 -8.53 -9.54
CA GLN A 99 5.16 -8.38 -8.17
C GLN A 99 6.64 -8.74 -8.01
N ARG A 100 7.15 -9.74 -8.74
CA ARG A 100 8.58 -10.11 -8.74
C ARG A 100 9.50 -8.94 -9.10
N HIS A 101 9.09 -8.10 -10.05
CA HIS A 101 9.85 -6.90 -10.43
C HIS A 101 9.68 -5.80 -9.38
N ILE A 102 8.44 -5.61 -8.88
CA ILE A 102 8.15 -4.65 -7.80
C ILE A 102 9.00 -4.96 -6.57
N GLU A 103 9.03 -6.22 -6.13
CA GLU A 103 9.83 -6.62 -4.97
C GLU A 103 11.34 -6.45 -5.20
N ARG A 104 11.84 -6.75 -6.41
CA ARG A 104 13.25 -6.56 -6.73
C ARG A 104 13.63 -5.09 -6.65
N ILE A 105 12.86 -4.20 -7.28
CA ILE A 105 13.12 -2.75 -7.27
C ILE A 105 13.11 -2.21 -5.84
N LEU A 106 12.13 -2.63 -5.01
CA LEU A 106 12.08 -2.22 -3.61
C LEU A 106 13.25 -2.79 -2.79
N ALA A 107 13.66 -4.04 -3.03
CA ALA A 107 14.79 -4.65 -2.34
C ALA A 107 16.11 -3.98 -2.71
N ASP A 108 16.30 -3.60 -3.98
CA ASP A 108 17.46 -2.85 -4.44
C ASP A 108 17.51 -1.48 -3.76
N TRP A 109 16.39 -0.75 -3.72
CA TRP A 109 16.29 0.53 -3.01
C TRP A 109 16.59 0.40 -1.51
N VAL A 110 16.04 -0.62 -0.84
CA VAL A 110 16.31 -0.90 0.57
C VAL A 110 17.78 -1.25 0.80
N GLY A 111 18.41 -1.95 -0.16
CA GLY A 111 19.85 -2.24 -0.16
C GLY A 111 20.71 -0.97 -0.27
N GLU A 112 20.31 -0.01 -1.14
CA GLU A 112 20.98 1.31 -1.24
C GLU A 112 20.88 2.11 0.08
N LEU A 113 19.79 1.91 0.84
CA LEU A 113 19.60 2.49 2.17
C LEU A 113 20.31 1.69 3.29
N ALA A 114 21.08 0.65 2.93
CA ALA A 114 21.87 -0.19 3.83
C ALA A 114 21.03 -0.91 4.92
N VAL A 115 19.76 -1.23 4.67
CA VAL A 115 18.94 -1.99 5.61
C VAL A 115 19.29 -3.48 5.53
N PRO A 116 19.65 -4.14 6.65
CA PRO A 116 19.93 -5.56 6.67
C PRO A 116 18.64 -6.40 6.49
N ILE A 117 18.74 -7.45 5.67
CA ILE A 117 17.67 -8.44 5.51
C ILE A 117 18.22 -9.81 5.93
N TYR A 118 17.69 -10.36 7.00
CA TYR A 118 18.01 -11.70 7.50
C TYR A 118 17.19 -12.74 6.74
N ARG A 119 17.77 -13.24 5.65
CA ARG A 119 17.13 -14.20 4.75
C ARG A 119 17.31 -15.64 5.20
N GLY A 120 16.37 -16.52 4.75
CA GLY A 120 16.36 -17.93 5.12
C GLY A 120 16.05 -18.16 6.59
N ARG A 121 15.44 -17.18 7.26
CA ARG A 121 15.07 -17.22 8.68
C ARG A 121 13.59 -16.96 8.85
N GLU A 122 12.94 -17.84 9.54
CA GLU A 122 11.52 -17.72 9.89
C GLU A 122 11.39 -17.31 11.35
N VAL A 123 10.44 -16.43 11.65
CA VAL A 123 10.07 -16.11 13.03
C VAL A 123 9.22 -17.26 13.56
N THR A 124 9.64 -17.83 14.69
CA THR A 124 9.01 -19.00 15.34
C THR A 124 8.31 -18.65 16.64
N GLY A 125 8.70 -17.53 17.28
CA GLY A 125 8.12 -17.06 18.52
C GLY A 125 8.18 -15.54 18.65
N VAL A 126 7.18 -14.96 19.32
CA VAL A 126 7.10 -13.53 19.63
C VAL A 126 6.58 -13.35 21.03
N ALA A 127 7.28 -12.57 21.85
CA ALA A 127 6.83 -12.15 23.18
C ALA A 127 7.12 -10.66 23.38
N GLN A 128 6.24 -9.92 24.03
CA GLN A 128 6.45 -8.51 24.35
C GLN A 128 6.34 -8.24 25.83
N ASP A 129 7.08 -7.25 26.28
CA ASP A 129 6.97 -6.61 27.61
C ASP A 129 6.89 -5.09 27.49
N ASP A 130 6.95 -4.36 28.60
CA ASP A 130 6.85 -2.90 28.64
C ASP A 130 8.01 -2.20 27.92
N THR A 131 9.15 -2.90 27.69
CA THR A 131 10.39 -2.33 27.15
C THR A 131 10.67 -2.73 25.71
N GLY A 132 10.01 -3.77 25.17
CA GLY A 132 10.26 -4.21 23.79
C GLY A 132 9.59 -5.53 23.46
N VAL A 133 10.07 -6.12 22.36
CA VAL A 133 9.56 -7.38 21.79
C VAL A 133 10.73 -8.33 21.56
N ASP A 134 10.63 -9.55 22.08
CA ASP A 134 11.55 -10.66 21.79
C ASP A 134 11.03 -11.45 20.59
N VAL A 135 11.91 -11.71 19.64
CA VAL A 135 11.63 -12.42 18.38
C VAL A 135 12.55 -13.61 18.25
N GLU A 136 11.98 -14.81 18.28
CA GLU A 136 12.70 -16.07 18.09
C GLU A 136 12.76 -16.43 16.62
N LEU A 137 13.93 -16.92 16.17
CA LEU A 137 14.18 -17.29 14.78
C LEU A 137 14.40 -18.81 14.64
N SER A 138 14.12 -19.33 13.45
CA SER A 138 14.22 -20.75 13.11
C SER A 138 15.62 -21.34 13.23
N ASP A 139 16.66 -20.50 13.23
CA ASP A 139 18.07 -20.91 13.44
C ASP A 139 18.48 -20.93 14.94
N GLY A 140 17.54 -20.71 15.85
CA GLY A 140 17.77 -20.66 17.29
C GLY A 140 18.30 -19.31 17.80
N GLN A 141 18.50 -18.33 16.94
CA GLN A 141 18.84 -16.97 17.36
C GLN A 141 17.59 -16.24 17.88
N ALA A 142 17.82 -15.20 18.69
CA ALA A 142 16.80 -14.30 19.16
C ALA A 142 17.20 -12.86 18.94
N LEU A 143 16.23 -12.04 18.53
CA LEU A 143 16.34 -10.57 18.38
C LEU A 143 15.52 -9.88 19.46
N ARG A 144 15.95 -8.71 19.88
CA ARG A 144 15.18 -7.80 20.72
C ARG A 144 14.90 -6.53 19.95
N ALA A 145 13.65 -6.07 19.91
CA ALA A 145 13.25 -4.84 19.25
C ALA A 145 12.48 -3.93 20.19
N GLU A 146 12.51 -2.62 19.95
CA GLU A 146 11.59 -1.69 20.63
C GLU A 146 10.17 -1.88 20.08
N TYR A 147 10.04 -2.07 18.76
CA TYR A 147 8.80 -2.36 18.07
C TYR A 147 8.97 -3.49 17.06
N LEU A 148 7.90 -4.30 16.92
CA LEU A 148 7.79 -5.36 15.91
C LEU A 148 6.68 -5.01 14.93
N VAL A 149 6.95 -5.14 13.62
CA VAL A 149 5.91 -4.96 12.61
C VAL A 149 5.73 -6.25 11.81
N GLY A 150 4.53 -6.83 11.90
CA GLY A 150 4.14 -7.99 11.10
C GLY A 150 3.72 -7.57 9.69
N CYS A 151 4.55 -7.94 8.70
CA CYS A 151 4.30 -7.88 7.26
C CYS A 151 4.33 -9.29 6.66
N ASP A 152 4.01 -10.31 7.46
CA ASP A 152 4.19 -11.74 7.23
C ASP A 152 3.00 -12.43 6.54
N GLY A 153 2.13 -11.63 5.91
CA GLY A 153 1.06 -12.10 5.06
C GLY A 153 -0.19 -12.60 5.82
N GLY A 154 -1.18 -13.08 5.09
CA GLY A 154 -2.50 -13.40 5.65
C GLY A 154 -2.53 -14.47 6.73
N ARG A 155 -1.54 -15.38 6.73
CA ARG A 155 -1.37 -16.40 7.78
C ARG A 155 -0.55 -15.92 8.98
N SER A 156 -0.27 -14.63 9.09
CA SER A 156 0.60 -13.94 10.03
C SER A 156 0.76 -14.65 11.39
N LEU A 157 2.00 -15.02 11.71
CA LEU A 157 2.39 -15.50 13.03
C LEU A 157 2.37 -14.34 14.04
N VAL A 158 2.87 -13.17 13.62
CA VAL A 158 2.94 -11.96 14.48
C VAL A 158 1.56 -11.59 15.00
N ARG A 159 0.53 -11.55 14.11
CA ARG A 159 -0.86 -11.29 14.52
C ARG A 159 -1.36 -12.30 15.55
N LYS A 160 -1.13 -13.60 15.31
CA LYS A 160 -1.57 -14.69 16.18
C LYS A 160 -0.87 -14.64 17.54
N SER A 161 0.45 -14.43 17.56
CA SER A 161 1.23 -14.31 18.79
C SER A 161 0.82 -13.10 19.62
N ALA A 162 0.47 -11.99 18.97
CA ALA A 162 -0.06 -10.81 19.63
C ALA A 162 -1.50 -11.03 20.18
N GLY A 163 -2.18 -12.12 19.81
CA GLY A 163 -3.57 -12.38 20.19
C GLY A 163 -4.49 -11.27 19.63
N ILE A 164 -4.26 -10.85 18.38
CA ILE A 164 -5.14 -9.92 17.68
C ILE A 164 -6.15 -10.72 16.85
N ASP A 165 -7.42 -10.50 17.12
CA ASP A 165 -8.53 -11.17 16.42
C ASP A 165 -8.54 -10.80 14.94
N PHE A 166 -9.00 -11.76 14.11
CA PHE A 166 -9.07 -11.61 12.66
C PHE A 166 -10.46 -11.95 12.14
N PRO A 167 -11.49 -11.16 12.51
CA PRO A 167 -12.86 -11.38 12.09
C PRO A 167 -13.05 -11.18 10.59
N GLY A 168 -14.12 -11.76 10.04
CA GLY A 168 -14.48 -11.63 8.64
C GLY A 168 -15.27 -12.82 8.13
N TRP A 169 -15.14 -13.12 6.85
CA TRP A 169 -15.89 -14.16 6.14
C TRP A 169 -14.96 -15.29 5.71
N ASP A 170 -15.41 -16.50 5.95
CA ASP A 170 -14.75 -17.70 5.48
C ASP A 170 -14.83 -17.81 3.95
N PRO A 171 -13.87 -18.51 3.32
CA PRO A 171 -13.88 -18.66 1.89
C PRO A 171 -15.08 -19.46 1.39
N THR A 172 -15.62 -19.03 0.26
CA THR A 172 -16.68 -19.74 -0.46
C THR A 172 -16.21 -20.23 -1.83
N VAL A 173 -15.13 -19.65 -2.35
CA VAL A 173 -14.53 -19.99 -3.64
C VAL A 173 -13.02 -20.13 -3.48
N SER A 174 -12.45 -21.11 -4.17
CA SER A 174 -11.01 -21.25 -4.34
C SER A 174 -10.61 -21.28 -5.80
N CYS A 175 -9.42 -20.73 -6.06
CA CYS A 175 -8.83 -20.71 -7.39
C CYS A 175 -7.41 -21.26 -7.32
N LEU A 176 -7.05 -22.08 -8.31
CA LEU A 176 -5.67 -22.48 -8.56
C LEU A 176 -5.02 -21.49 -9.54
N ILE A 177 -3.82 -21.08 -9.22
CA ILE A 177 -2.95 -20.35 -10.11
C ILE A 177 -1.65 -21.13 -10.27
N ALA A 178 -1.25 -21.37 -11.52
CA ALA A 178 -0.07 -22.17 -11.80
C ALA A 178 0.72 -21.63 -12.99
N GLU A 179 2.01 -21.97 -13.03
CA GLU A 179 2.88 -21.83 -14.16
C GLU A 179 3.36 -23.24 -14.55
N VAL A 180 2.98 -23.72 -15.74
CA VAL A 180 3.11 -25.11 -16.15
C VAL A 180 3.44 -25.20 -17.65
N GLU A 181 3.85 -26.39 -18.09
CA GLU A 181 3.87 -26.76 -19.51
C GLU A 181 2.63 -27.57 -19.89
N LEU A 182 2.19 -27.45 -21.15
CA LEU A 182 1.06 -28.19 -21.73
C LEU A 182 1.54 -28.95 -22.93
N ALA A 183 1.11 -30.22 -23.04
CA ALA A 183 1.43 -31.07 -24.19
C ALA A 183 0.54 -30.77 -25.42
N ALA A 184 -0.66 -30.21 -25.20
CA ALA A 184 -1.61 -29.83 -26.25
C ALA A 184 -1.91 -28.33 -26.20
N GLU A 185 -2.17 -27.74 -27.37
CA GLU A 185 -2.53 -26.30 -27.46
C GLU A 185 -3.89 -26.07 -26.83
N PRO A 186 -3.98 -25.12 -25.83
CA PRO A 186 -5.23 -24.87 -25.16
C PRO A 186 -6.06 -23.80 -25.86
N VAL A 187 -7.31 -23.61 -25.40
CA VAL A 187 -8.12 -22.46 -25.75
C VAL A 187 -7.62 -21.26 -24.93
N TRP A 188 -6.92 -20.35 -25.60
CA TRP A 188 -6.31 -19.17 -24.95
C TRP A 188 -7.34 -18.13 -24.54
N GLY A 189 -7.01 -17.37 -23.51
CA GLY A 189 -7.76 -16.21 -23.06
C GLY A 189 -8.52 -16.44 -21.77
N ILE A 190 -9.47 -15.55 -21.51
CA ILE A 190 -10.32 -15.56 -20.31
C ILE A 190 -11.65 -16.20 -20.66
N ARG A 191 -12.09 -17.13 -19.84
CA ARG A 191 -13.41 -17.76 -19.89
C ARG A 191 -14.14 -17.47 -18.57
N ASN A 192 -15.38 -17.04 -18.67
CA ASN A 192 -16.29 -16.91 -17.54
C ASN A 192 -17.45 -17.89 -17.70
N ASP A 193 -17.79 -18.59 -16.62
CA ASP A 193 -18.94 -19.48 -16.59
C ASP A 193 -19.60 -19.49 -15.20
N ALA A 194 -20.54 -20.39 -14.95
CA ALA A 194 -21.26 -20.48 -13.69
C ALA A 194 -20.36 -20.88 -12.50
N VAL A 195 -19.20 -21.47 -12.72
CA VAL A 195 -18.21 -21.80 -11.70
C VAL A 195 -17.38 -20.57 -11.31
N GLY A 196 -16.97 -19.79 -12.32
CA GLY A 196 -16.18 -18.59 -12.08
C GLY A 196 -15.37 -18.14 -13.28
N VAL A 197 -14.19 -17.59 -12.98
CA VAL A 197 -13.25 -17.05 -13.97
C VAL A 197 -12.10 -18.03 -14.16
N HIS A 198 -11.79 -18.33 -15.42
CA HIS A 198 -10.68 -19.19 -15.81
C HIS A 198 -9.85 -18.46 -16.86
N SER A 199 -8.55 -18.66 -16.88
CA SER A 199 -7.70 -18.12 -17.93
C SER A 199 -6.49 -18.99 -18.20
N LEU A 200 -6.14 -19.06 -19.49
CA LEU A 200 -4.92 -19.68 -19.98
C LEU A 200 -4.18 -18.63 -20.81
N SER A 201 -2.95 -18.30 -20.42
CA SER A 201 -2.16 -17.28 -21.09
C SER A 201 -0.68 -17.69 -21.15
N ARG A 202 0.01 -17.32 -22.23
CA ARG A 202 1.46 -17.48 -22.30
C ARG A 202 2.15 -16.39 -21.48
N LEU A 203 3.15 -16.76 -20.72
CA LEU A 203 4.10 -15.81 -20.18
C LEU A 203 5.00 -15.30 -21.32
N GLU A 204 5.59 -14.13 -21.13
CA GLU A 204 6.44 -13.47 -22.14
C GLU A 204 7.54 -14.39 -22.62
N ASN A 205 7.91 -14.31 -23.92
CA ASN A 205 9.00 -15.03 -24.56
C ASN A 205 8.86 -16.56 -24.71
N GLY A 206 7.63 -17.08 -24.83
CA GLY A 206 7.45 -18.53 -25.05
C GLY A 206 7.72 -19.39 -23.81
N GLY A 207 7.68 -18.77 -22.62
CA GLY A 207 7.80 -19.45 -21.34
C GLY A 207 6.58 -20.30 -20.97
N PRO A 208 6.53 -20.78 -19.71
CA PRO A 208 5.46 -21.63 -19.24
C PRO A 208 4.07 -20.99 -19.39
N VAL A 209 3.05 -21.80 -19.44
CA VAL A 209 1.66 -21.36 -19.49
C VAL A 209 1.20 -20.96 -18.08
N ARG A 210 0.66 -19.76 -17.97
CA ARG A 210 -0.05 -19.35 -16.77
C ARG A 210 -1.48 -19.85 -16.83
N VAL A 211 -1.85 -20.61 -15.82
CA VAL A 211 -3.19 -21.15 -15.62
C VAL A 211 -3.82 -20.42 -14.43
N LEU A 212 -5.04 -19.96 -14.61
CA LEU A 212 -5.95 -19.58 -13.52
C LEU A 212 -7.23 -20.38 -13.71
N VAL A 213 -7.62 -21.15 -12.70
CA VAL A 213 -8.85 -21.93 -12.76
C VAL A 213 -9.58 -21.87 -11.41
N THR A 214 -10.88 -21.54 -11.45
CA THR A 214 -11.76 -21.62 -10.30
C THR A 214 -12.12 -23.09 -10.05
N GLU A 215 -11.97 -23.55 -8.83
CA GLU A 215 -12.32 -24.92 -8.44
C GLU A 215 -13.83 -25.06 -8.32
N GLN A 216 -14.41 -26.18 -8.76
CA GLN A 216 -15.86 -26.44 -8.65
C GLN A 216 -16.35 -26.59 -7.19
N ARG A 217 -15.43 -26.93 -6.30
CA ARG A 217 -15.66 -27.04 -4.85
C ARG A 217 -14.50 -26.35 -4.16
N LEU A 218 -14.76 -25.82 -2.96
CA LEU A 218 -13.71 -25.25 -2.14
C LEU A 218 -12.60 -26.28 -1.93
N GLY A 219 -11.38 -25.95 -2.36
CA GLY A 219 -10.22 -26.82 -2.24
C GLY A 219 -9.75 -27.01 -0.80
N SER A 220 -8.94 -28.04 -0.59
CA SER A 220 -8.27 -28.28 0.71
C SER A 220 -7.38 -27.09 1.10
N PRO A 221 -7.21 -26.81 2.41
CA PRO A 221 -6.23 -25.84 2.89
C PRO A 221 -4.76 -26.25 2.63
N ASP A 222 -4.54 -27.50 2.24
CA ASP A 222 -3.20 -28.03 1.91
C ASP A 222 -2.64 -27.42 0.63
N GLU A 223 -1.33 -27.53 0.45
CA GLU A 223 -0.68 -27.09 -0.77
C GLU A 223 -1.20 -27.88 -1.98
N PRO A 224 -1.64 -27.18 -3.04
CA PRO A 224 -2.20 -27.84 -4.21
C PRO A 224 -1.12 -28.59 -5.01
N THR A 225 -1.52 -29.72 -5.58
CA THR A 225 -0.67 -30.59 -6.39
C THR A 225 -0.96 -30.42 -7.87
N LEU A 226 -0.10 -31.00 -8.72
CA LEU A 226 -0.36 -31.08 -10.17
C LEU A 226 -1.66 -31.87 -10.47
N ARG A 227 -2.00 -32.85 -9.64
CA ARG A 227 -3.23 -33.62 -9.77
C ARG A 227 -4.46 -32.73 -9.54
N ASP A 228 -4.44 -31.88 -8.51
CA ASP A 228 -5.54 -30.93 -8.24
C ASP A 228 -5.75 -30.00 -9.41
N LEU A 229 -4.64 -29.52 -10.04
CA LEU A 229 -4.70 -28.68 -11.21
C LEU A 229 -5.26 -29.41 -12.43
N SER A 230 -4.81 -30.65 -12.70
CA SER A 230 -5.31 -31.49 -13.79
C SER A 230 -6.82 -31.75 -13.63
N GLU A 231 -7.27 -32.16 -12.42
CA GLU A 231 -8.68 -32.39 -12.12
C GLU A 231 -9.52 -31.11 -12.35
N ALA A 232 -9.03 -29.94 -11.93
CA ALA A 232 -9.70 -28.67 -12.14
C ALA A 232 -9.79 -28.28 -13.63
N LEU A 233 -8.72 -28.48 -14.40
CA LEU A 233 -8.72 -28.25 -15.85
C LEU A 233 -9.71 -29.15 -16.58
N VAL A 234 -9.72 -30.45 -16.26
CA VAL A 234 -10.69 -31.42 -16.85
C VAL A 234 -12.12 -31.01 -16.53
N ALA A 235 -12.39 -30.58 -15.30
CA ALA A 235 -13.72 -30.14 -14.88
C ALA A 235 -14.25 -28.94 -15.65
N ILE A 236 -13.38 -28.01 -16.06
CA ILE A 236 -13.74 -26.75 -16.75
C ILE A 236 -13.63 -26.85 -18.28
N TYR A 237 -12.57 -27.49 -18.77
CA TYR A 237 -12.25 -27.51 -20.20
C TYR A 237 -12.51 -28.87 -20.87
N GLY A 238 -12.83 -29.90 -20.07
CA GLY A 238 -13.00 -31.27 -20.55
C GLY A 238 -11.68 -32.01 -20.84
N THR A 239 -10.56 -31.33 -20.62
CA THR A 239 -9.18 -31.85 -20.80
C THR A 239 -8.23 -31.10 -19.90
N ASP A 240 -7.15 -31.73 -19.47
CA ASP A 240 -6.06 -31.07 -18.78
C ASP A 240 -4.94 -30.59 -19.72
N TYR A 241 -5.12 -30.76 -21.04
CA TYR A 241 -4.15 -30.42 -22.09
C TYR A 241 -2.78 -31.13 -21.91
N GLY A 242 -2.73 -32.22 -21.14
CA GLY A 242 -1.49 -32.89 -20.80
C GLY A 242 -0.58 -32.05 -19.95
N VAL A 243 -1.12 -31.41 -18.89
CA VAL A 243 -0.39 -30.54 -17.98
C VAL A 243 0.77 -31.28 -17.29
N HIS A 244 1.97 -30.66 -17.33
CA HIS A 244 3.19 -31.22 -16.74
C HIS A 244 4.18 -30.13 -16.32
N SER A 245 5.32 -30.53 -15.74
CA SER A 245 6.46 -29.66 -15.39
C SER A 245 6.04 -28.36 -14.68
N PRO A 246 5.34 -28.43 -13.54
CA PRO A 246 4.93 -27.22 -12.83
C PRO A 246 6.14 -26.47 -12.29
N THR A 247 6.27 -25.20 -12.64
CA THR A 247 7.21 -24.28 -11.99
C THR A 247 6.62 -23.78 -10.67
N SER A 248 5.29 -23.60 -10.65
CA SER A 248 4.56 -23.22 -9.44
C SER A 248 3.11 -23.65 -9.53
N ILE A 249 2.55 -24.04 -8.39
CA ILE A 249 1.11 -24.19 -8.19
C ILE A 249 0.77 -23.57 -6.84
N SER A 250 -0.24 -22.73 -6.79
CA SER A 250 -0.74 -22.18 -5.53
C SER A 250 -2.26 -22.01 -5.57
N ARG A 251 -2.86 -21.97 -4.39
CA ARG A 251 -4.29 -21.75 -4.20
C ARG A 251 -4.52 -20.45 -3.48
N PHE A 252 -5.45 -19.65 -3.94
CA PHE A 252 -6.00 -18.53 -3.20
C PHE A 252 -7.51 -18.65 -3.11
N THR A 253 -8.10 -17.92 -2.18
CA THR A 253 -9.53 -17.96 -1.90
C THR A 253 -10.11 -16.55 -1.87
N ASP A 254 -11.43 -16.46 -1.82
CA ASP A 254 -12.17 -15.23 -1.58
C ASP A 254 -12.31 -14.89 -0.09
N MET A 255 -11.55 -15.55 0.79
CA MET A 255 -11.52 -15.23 2.22
C MET A 255 -11.32 -13.73 2.42
N THR A 256 -12.18 -13.12 3.22
CA THR A 256 -12.14 -11.69 3.50
C THR A 256 -12.12 -11.46 4.98
N ARG A 257 -10.99 -11.01 5.53
CA ARG A 257 -10.79 -10.81 6.97
C ARG A 257 -9.96 -9.56 7.24
N GLN A 258 -10.22 -8.92 8.38
CA GLN A 258 -9.47 -7.76 8.84
C GLN A 258 -9.12 -7.91 10.31
N ALA A 259 -7.89 -7.55 10.69
CA ALA A 259 -7.47 -7.51 12.08
C ALA A 259 -8.29 -6.48 12.85
N ALA A 260 -8.81 -6.89 14.02
CA ALA A 260 -9.62 -6.03 14.88
C ALA A 260 -8.83 -4.79 15.36
N ALA A 261 -7.50 -4.91 15.45
CA ALA A 261 -6.59 -3.81 15.76
C ALA A 261 -5.32 -3.95 14.88
N TYR A 262 -4.77 -2.83 14.43
CA TYR A 262 -3.49 -2.80 13.69
C TYR A 262 -2.29 -2.59 14.62
N ARG A 263 -2.56 -2.40 15.91
CA ARG A 263 -1.56 -2.26 16.98
C ARG A 263 -2.02 -2.95 18.25
N LYS A 264 -1.09 -3.60 18.95
CA LYS A 264 -1.27 -4.08 20.32
C LYS A 264 0.05 -3.94 21.08
N GLY A 265 0.13 -2.91 21.91
CA GLY A 265 1.37 -2.54 22.59
C GLY A 265 2.45 -2.13 21.57
N ARG A 266 3.56 -2.87 21.56
CA ARG A 266 4.72 -2.66 20.69
C ARG A 266 4.69 -3.48 19.40
N ILE A 267 3.62 -4.20 19.15
CA ILE A 267 3.41 -5.01 17.94
C ILE A 267 2.41 -4.31 17.04
N LEU A 268 2.79 -4.12 15.76
CA LEU A 268 1.96 -3.52 14.72
C LEU A 268 1.81 -4.49 13.54
N LEU A 269 0.78 -4.30 12.74
CA LEU A 269 0.48 -5.11 11.55
C LEU A 269 0.32 -4.20 10.33
N ALA A 270 0.82 -4.64 9.17
CA ALA A 270 0.64 -3.94 7.90
C ALA A 270 0.45 -4.92 6.73
N GLY A 271 -0.27 -4.49 5.70
CA GLY A 271 -0.60 -5.29 4.53
C GLY A 271 -1.42 -6.52 4.86
N ASP A 272 -1.17 -7.64 4.21
CA ASP A 272 -1.96 -8.87 4.36
C ASP A 272 -1.96 -9.43 5.79
N ALA A 273 -1.00 -9.07 6.65
CA ALA A 273 -1.04 -9.41 8.07
C ALA A 273 -2.20 -8.73 8.80
N ALA A 274 -2.60 -7.54 8.33
CA ALA A 274 -3.70 -6.75 8.87
C ALA A 274 -5.04 -6.98 8.14
N HIS A 275 -5.02 -7.29 6.83
CA HIS A 275 -6.24 -7.46 6.01
C HIS A 275 -5.99 -8.38 4.83
N VAL A 276 -6.89 -9.32 4.60
CA VAL A 276 -6.86 -10.23 3.45
C VAL A 276 -8.19 -10.19 2.72
N HIS A 277 -8.13 -10.32 1.41
CA HIS A 277 -9.30 -10.36 0.53
C HIS A 277 -8.96 -11.05 -0.79
N ALA A 278 -9.97 -11.34 -1.61
CA ALA A 278 -9.75 -11.83 -2.97
C ALA A 278 -8.86 -10.85 -3.77
N PRO A 279 -8.02 -11.35 -4.68
CA PRO A 279 -7.07 -10.51 -5.45
C PRO A 279 -7.73 -9.62 -6.51
N ASP A 280 -9.04 -9.37 -6.36
CA ASP A 280 -9.84 -8.56 -7.26
C ASP A 280 -9.40 -7.10 -7.29
N GLY A 281 -9.17 -6.59 -8.49
CA GLY A 281 -8.71 -5.22 -8.70
C GLY A 281 -7.32 -4.91 -8.19
N GLY A 282 -6.53 -5.92 -7.75
CA GLY A 282 -5.14 -5.72 -7.31
C GLY A 282 -4.95 -4.85 -6.08
N GLN A 283 -5.93 -4.81 -5.16
CA GLN A 283 -5.92 -3.87 -4.03
C GLN A 283 -4.84 -4.18 -2.97
N GLY A 284 -4.59 -5.47 -2.66
CA GLY A 284 -3.80 -5.87 -1.48
C GLY A 284 -2.39 -5.28 -1.43
N LEU A 285 -1.59 -5.48 -2.48
CA LEU A 285 -0.23 -4.92 -2.56
C LEU A 285 -0.25 -3.40 -2.43
N ASN A 286 -1.18 -2.75 -3.14
CA ASN A 286 -1.30 -1.30 -3.17
C ASN A 286 -1.71 -0.71 -1.80
N MET A 287 -2.59 -1.39 -1.07
CA MET A 287 -2.93 -1.02 0.31
C MET A 287 -1.76 -1.23 1.26
N GLY A 288 -1.05 -2.35 1.15
CA GLY A 288 0.09 -2.66 2.00
C GLY A 288 1.24 -1.64 1.87
N VAL A 289 1.53 -1.15 0.66
CA VAL A 289 2.49 -0.07 0.43
C VAL A 289 2.03 1.22 1.12
N GLN A 290 0.75 1.56 1.03
CA GLN A 290 0.20 2.75 1.68
C GLN A 290 0.15 2.63 3.20
N ASP A 291 -0.10 1.41 3.74
CA ASP A 291 0.01 1.14 5.18
C ASP A 291 1.44 1.41 5.67
N ALA A 292 2.43 0.91 4.94
CA ALA A 292 3.84 1.08 5.26
C ALA A 292 4.24 2.56 5.31
N VAL A 293 3.81 3.36 4.32
CA VAL A 293 4.10 4.79 4.27
C VAL A 293 3.38 5.58 5.37
N ASN A 294 2.14 5.23 5.68
CA ASN A 294 1.41 5.86 6.78
C ASN A 294 2.03 5.55 8.15
N LEU A 295 2.48 4.30 8.35
CA LEU A 295 3.08 3.85 9.60
C LEU A 295 4.52 4.34 9.78
N GLY A 296 5.34 4.30 8.72
CA GLY A 296 6.79 4.44 8.81
C GLY A 296 7.24 5.73 9.49
N TRP A 297 6.74 6.89 9.06
CA TRP A 297 7.10 8.18 9.66
C TRP A 297 6.57 8.35 11.09
N LYS A 298 5.39 7.80 11.41
CA LYS A 298 4.83 7.85 12.77
C LYS A 298 5.68 7.03 13.74
N LEU A 299 6.03 5.82 13.33
CA LEU A 299 6.87 4.93 14.12
C LEU A 299 8.28 5.53 14.32
N ALA A 300 8.85 6.15 13.29
CA ALA A 300 10.13 6.82 13.37
C ALA A 300 10.12 7.95 14.41
N GLN A 301 9.12 8.80 14.41
CA GLN A 301 9.02 9.90 15.39
C GLN A 301 8.85 9.41 16.82
N VAL A 302 8.10 8.33 17.02
CA VAL A 302 7.92 7.74 18.37
C VAL A 302 9.24 7.16 18.88
N ILE A 303 9.99 6.42 18.04
CA ILE A 303 11.30 5.87 18.40
C ILE A 303 12.30 6.98 18.69
N GLN A 304 12.30 8.04 17.90
CA GLN A 304 13.16 9.23 18.09
C GLN A 304 12.70 10.13 19.25
N GLN A 305 11.59 9.79 19.91
CA GLN A 305 11.00 10.55 21.02
C GLN A 305 10.64 12.01 20.64
N THR A 306 10.41 12.27 19.36
CA THR A 306 9.96 13.58 18.86
C THR A 306 8.44 13.72 18.92
N ALA A 307 7.70 12.60 18.98
CA ALA A 307 6.25 12.58 19.15
C ALA A 307 5.83 11.55 20.23
N PRO A 308 4.68 11.72 20.86
CA PRO A 308 4.18 10.78 21.86
C PRO A 308 3.76 9.45 21.22
N GLU A 309 3.77 8.39 22.01
CA GLU A 309 3.41 7.04 21.57
C GLU A 309 1.97 6.95 21.00
N SER A 310 1.07 7.82 21.47
CA SER A 310 -0.31 7.94 20.97
C SER A 310 -0.39 8.31 19.47
N LEU A 311 0.68 8.84 18.86
CA LEU A 311 0.73 9.04 17.41
C LEU A 311 0.53 7.74 16.65
N LEU A 312 0.97 6.59 17.18
CA LEU A 312 0.76 5.28 16.56
C LEU A 312 -0.69 4.84 16.54
N ASP A 313 -1.56 5.35 17.41
CA ASP A 313 -2.98 5.00 17.42
C ASP A 313 -3.69 5.59 16.20
N THR A 314 -3.17 6.69 15.64
CA THR A 314 -3.67 7.29 14.41
C THR A 314 -3.44 6.38 13.19
N TYR A 315 -2.49 5.46 13.22
CA TYR A 315 -2.29 4.47 12.16
C TYR A 315 -3.52 3.58 12.00
N HIS A 316 -4.01 3.02 13.10
CA HIS A 316 -5.24 2.22 13.08
C HIS A 316 -6.45 3.08 12.67
N ALA A 317 -6.61 4.26 13.27
CA ALA A 317 -7.75 5.14 13.01
C ALA A 317 -7.85 5.55 11.52
N GLU A 318 -6.72 5.77 10.86
CA GLU A 318 -6.65 6.17 9.46
C GLU A 318 -6.75 4.96 8.49
N ARG A 319 -6.03 3.85 8.78
CA ARG A 319 -5.88 2.76 7.82
C ARG A 319 -6.94 1.66 7.93
N HIS A 320 -7.46 1.42 9.13
CA HIS A 320 -8.49 0.38 9.33
C HIS A 320 -9.79 0.69 8.55
N PRO A 321 -10.37 1.90 8.53
CA PRO A 321 -11.55 2.20 7.72
C PRO A 321 -11.31 2.05 6.21
N ILE A 322 -10.10 2.40 5.74
CA ILE A 322 -9.73 2.23 4.32
C ILE A 322 -9.64 0.75 3.97
N GLY A 323 -9.02 -0.07 4.82
CA GLY A 323 -9.01 -1.52 4.68
C GLY A 323 -10.43 -2.09 4.63
N ALA A 324 -11.30 -1.73 5.58
CA ALA A 324 -12.70 -2.19 5.62
C ALA A 324 -13.47 -1.85 4.34
N ARG A 325 -13.24 -0.64 3.77
CA ARG A 325 -13.84 -0.22 2.49
C ARG A 325 -13.34 -1.08 1.33
N ALA A 326 -12.03 -1.33 1.24
CA ALA A 326 -11.44 -2.15 0.19
C ALA A 326 -11.96 -3.60 0.26
N LEU A 327 -12.09 -4.16 1.45
CA LEU A 327 -12.65 -5.50 1.65
C LEU A 327 -14.10 -5.59 1.13
N ARG A 328 -14.95 -4.61 1.45
CA ARG A 328 -16.33 -4.55 0.92
C ARG A 328 -16.35 -4.47 -0.61
N ASN A 329 -15.46 -3.68 -1.20
CA ASN A 329 -15.39 -3.51 -2.64
C ASN A 329 -14.96 -4.79 -3.35
N THR A 330 -13.98 -5.51 -2.80
CA THR A 330 -13.55 -6.78 -3.37
C THR A 330 -14.60 -7.88 -3.20
N MET A 331 -15.35 -7.89 -2.09
CA MET A 331 -16.51 -8.79 -1.92
C MET A 331 -17.59 -8.52 -2.97
N ALA A 332 -17.91 -7.25 -3.25
CA ALA A 332 -18.85 -6.88 -4.30
C ALA A 332 -18.35 -7.32 -5.68
N ALA A 333 -17.06 -7.13 -5.99
CA ALA A 333 -16.46 -7.57 -7.24
C ALA A 333 -16.52 -9.11 -7.39
N VAL A 334 -16.24 -9.85 -6.32
CA VAL A 334 -16.35 -11.33 -6.30
C VAL A 334 -17.81 -11.78 -6.54
N ALA A 335 -18.79 -11.11 -5.91
CA ALA A 335 -20.20 -11.43 -6.11
C ALA A 335 -20.62 -11.27 -7.58
N LEU A 336 -20.08 -10.26 -8.28
CA LEU A 336 -20.34 -10.00 -9.69
C LEU A 336 -19.61 -10.97 -10.65
N ARG A 337 -18.72 -11.83 -10.17
CA ARG A 337 -18.07 -12.86 -10.99
C ARG A 337 -18.97 -14.05 -11.30
N ARG A 338 -19.98 -14.29 -10.47
CA ARG A 338 -20.96 -15.37 -10.72
C ARG A 338 -21.82 -15.00 -11.91
N ARG A 339 -21.90 -15.90 -12.90
CA ARG A 339 -22.61 -15.65 -14.17
C ARG A 339 -23.91 -16.44 -14.20
N ASP A 340 -24.95 -15.86 -13.62
CA ASP A 340 -26.32 -16.20 -13.88
C ASP A 340 -27.04 -15.01 -14.55
N ASP A 341 -28.25 -15.22 -15.04
CA ASP A 341 -29.02 -14.18 -15.78
C ASP A 341 -29.27 -12.93 -14.91
N ARG A 342 -29.42 -13.10 -13.60
CA ARG A 342 -29.70 -11.98 -12.67
C ARG A 342 -28.44 -11.14 -12.46
N ILE A 343 -27.31 -11.78 -12.25
CA ILE A 343 -26.02 -11.08 -12.11
C ILE A 343 -25.64 -10.43 -13.44
N THR A 344 -25.90 -11.06 -14.57
CA THR A 344 -25.67 -10.46 -15.88
C THR A 344 -26.51 -9.18 -16.05
N ALA A 345 -27.80 -9.22 -15.75
CA ALA A 345 -28.65 -8.03 -15.78
C ALA A 345 -28.17 -6.93 -14.81
N LEU A 346 -27.70 -7.30 -13.60
CA LEU A 346 -27.13 -6.36 -12.64
C LEU A 346 -25.87 -5.70 -13.19
N ILE A 347 -24.97 -6.49 -13.81
CA ILE A 347 -23.73 -5.96 -14.43
C ILE A 347 -24.05 -5.00 -15.57
N GLU A 348 -25.02 -5.32 -16.44
CA GLU A 348 -25.46 -4.44 -17.51
C GLU A 348 -25.97 -3.10 -16.96
N THR A 349 -26.86 -3.15 -15.96
CA THR A 349 -27.39 -1.96 -15.29
C THR A 349 -26.30 -1.11 -14.62
N LEU A 350 -25.36 -1.76 -13.90
CA LEU A 350 -24.23 -1.07 -13.30
C LEU A 350 -23.31 -0.47 -14.36
N SER A 351 -23.08 -1.18 -15.47
CA SER A 351 -22.24 -0.69 -16.57
C SER A 351 -22.82 0.56 -17.23
N GLU A 352 -24.15 0.64 -17.38
CA GLU A 352 -24.79 1.85 -17.87
C GLU A 352 -24.56 3.03 -16.92
N LEU A 353 -24.74 2.82 -15.62
CA LEU A 353 -24.48 3.84 -14.59
C LEU A 353 -23.01 4.29 -14.59
N LEU A 354 -22.08 3.34 -14.64
CA LEU A 354 -20.64 3.60 -14.60
C LEU A 354 -20.08 4.29 -15.86
N ARG A 355 -20.84 4.36 -16.95
CA ARG A 355 -20.50 5.16 -18.14
C ARG A 355 -20.81 6.64 -17.96
N THR A 356 -21.59 7.03 -16.95
CA THR A 356 -21.85 8.42 -16.63
C THR A 356 -20.71 9.01 -15.80
N ASP A 357 -20.43 10.30 -15.94
CA ASP A 357 -19.17 10.92 -15.48
C ASP A 357 -18.97 10.83 -13.96
N GLU A 358 -19.93 11.24 -13.16
CA GLU A 358 -19.79 11.26 -11.70
C GLU A 358 -19.63 9.85 -11.09
N PRO A 359 -20.48 8.85 -11.38
CA PRO A 359 -20.26 7.48 -10.93
C PRO A 359 -18.93 6.89 -11.40
N ARG A 360 -18.53 7.13 -12.67
CA ARG A 360 -17.23 6.69 -13.20
C ARG A 360 -16.10 7.24 -12.36
N LYS A 361 -16.03 8.57 -12.16
CA LYS A 361 -14.97 9.23 -11.38
C LYS A 361 -14.94 8.72 -9.95
N ARG A 362 -16.10 8.52 -9.32
CA ARG A 362 -16.20 8.02 -7.95
C ARG A 362 -15.64 6.61 -7.82
N PHE A 363 -16.07 5.68 -8.69
CA PHE A 363 -15.58 4.30 -8.67
C PHE A 363 -14.12 4.20 -9.10
N ALA A 364 -13.72 4.92 -10.12
CA ALA A 364 -12.35 4.96 -10.59
C ALA A 364 -11.40 5.54 -9.53
N GLY A 365 -11.79 6.61 -8.83
CA GLY A 365 -11.06 7.17 -7.69
C GLY A 365 -10.89 6.15 -6.56
N MET A 366 -11.94 5.41 -6.25
CA MET A 366 -11.92 4.36 -5.24
C MET A 366 -10.95 3.22 -5.61
N LEU A 367 -11.00 2.74 -6.84
CA LEU A 367 -10.16 1.64 -7.31
C LEU A 367 -8.69 2.04 -7.46
N SER A 368 -8.42 3.27 -7.91
CA SER A 368 -7.07 3.80 -8.06
C SER A 368 -6.47 4.30 -6.74
N GLY A 369 -7.28 4.41 -5.67
CA GLY A 369 -6.91 4.96 -4.37
C GLY A 369 -6.82 6.49 -4.34
N LEU A 370 -7.19 7.17 -5.43
CA LEU A 370 -7.09 8.62 -5.54
C LEU A 370 -8.15 9.37 -4.70
N ASP A 371 -9.21 8.69 -4.28
CA ASP A 371 -10.26 9.24 -3.40
C ASP A 371 -9.94 9.10 -1.90
N ILE A 372 -8.87 8.40 -1.53
CA ILE A 372 -8.53 8.15 -0.13
C ILE A 372 -8.29 9.48 0.60
N HIS A 373 -8.99 9.64 1.72
CA HIS A 373 -8.84 10.77 2.63
C HIS A 373 -8.97 10.31 4.07
N TYR A 374 -8.40 11.09 4.98
CA TYR A 374 -8.50 10.90 6.43
C TYR A 374 -9.36 12.00 7.04
N ASP A 375 -10.12 11.64 8.06
CA ASP A 375 -10.95 12.59 8.78
C ASP A 375 -10.10 13.40 9.78
N PHE A 376 -9.82 14.64 9.42
CA PHE A 376 -9.12 15.60 10.29
C PHE A 376 -10.05 16.75 10.75
N GLY A 377 -11.36 16.52 10.69
CA GLY A 377 -12.39 17.48 11.04
C GLY A 377 -12.88 18.34 9.86
N ASP A 378 -13.75 19.28 10.16
CA ASP A 378 -14.32 20.19 9.18
C ASP A 378 -13.31 21.27 8.75
N GLY A 379 -13.40 21.68 7.49
CA GLY A 379 -12.54 22.74 6.98
C GLY A 379 -12.43 22.78 5.45
N HIS A 380 -11.27 23.21 4.99
CA HIS A 380 -10.99 23.30 3.55
C HIS A 380 -11.03 21.92 2.89
N PRO A 381 -11.56 21.79 1.64
CA PRO A 381 -11.69 20.49 0.95
C PRO A 381 -10.38 19.71 0.78
N LEU A 382 -9.24 20.36 0.87
CA LEU A 382 -7.91 19.74 0.81
C LEU A 382 -7.51 19.03 2.12
N LEU A 383 -8.11 19.41 3.25
CA LEU A 383 -7.78 18.84 4.56
C LEU A 383 -8.03 17.32 4.58
N GLY A 384 -7.08 16.56 5.09
CA GLY A 384 -7.14 15.10 5.12
C GLY A 384 -6.97 14.40 3.77
N LYS A 385 -6.79 15.14 2.67
CA LYS A 385 -6.51 14.60 1.35
C LYS A 385 -5.03 14.64 1.00
N ARG A 386 -4.64 13.92 -0.03
CA ARG A 386 -3.27 13.99 -0.50
C ARG A 386 -3.05 15.30 -1.25
N MET A 387 -1.92 15.95 -0.96
CA MET A 387 -1.49 17.15 -1.66
C MET A 387 -1.27 16.86 -3.15
N PRO A 388 -1.84 17.63 -4.08
CA PRO A 388 -1.53 17.54 -5.50
C PRO A 388 -0.05 17.81 -5.77
N ASP A 389 0.49 17.21 -6.82
CA ASP A 389 1.86 17.46 -7.26
C ASP A 389 1.92 18.69 -8.15
N LEU A 390 2.07 19.85 -7.53
CA LEU A 390 2.09 21.16 -8.20
C LEU A 390 3.50 21.56 -8.61
N ASP A 391 3.62 22.28 -9.73
CA ASP A 391 4.83 22.98 -10.13
C ASP A 391 4.85 24.36 -9.47
N LEU A 392 5.70 24.52 -8.48
CA LEU A 392 5.85 25.74 -7.69
C LEU A 392 6.99 26.61 -8.23
N VAL A 393 6.91 27.91 -7.96
CA VAL A 393 7.99 28.85 -8.14
C VAL A 393 8.46 29.33 -6.78
N THR A 394 9.74 29.18 -6.47
CA THR A 394 10.37 29.65 -5.24
C THR A 394 11.48 30.64 -5.54
N ALA A 395 12.04 31.30 -4.53
CA ALA A 395 13.20 32.17 -4.68
C ALA A 395 14.42 31.43 -5.27
N ASP A 396 14.54 30.13 -5.02
CA ASP A 396 15.62 29.27 -5.52
C ASP A 396 15.33 28.68 -6.92
N GLY A 397 14.15 28.95 -7.50
CA GLY A 397 13.72 28.48 -8.82
C GLY A 397 12.52 27.53 -8.78
N PRO A 398 12.26 26.83 -9.90
CA PRO A 398 11.11 25.93 -9.99
C PRO A 398 11.27 24.72 -9.07
N LEU A 399 10.18 24.33 -8.42
CA LEU A 399 10.13 23.24 -7.46
C LEU A 399 8.85 22.43 -7.65
N ARG A 400 8.94 21.12 -7.61
CA ARG A 400 7.79 20.21 -7.66
C ARG A 400 7.45 19.72 -6.25
N VAL A 401 6.16 19.75 -5.86
CA VAL A 401 5.76 19.39 -4.50
C VAL A 401 6.25 18.01 -4.09
N PHE A 402 6.13 17.00 -4.95
CA PHE A 402 6.54 15.64 -4.59
C PHE A 402 8.04 15.50 -4.33
N THR A 403 8.88 16.36 -4.90
CA THR A 403 10.33 16.33 -4.62
C THR A 403 10.67 16.74 -3.19
N LEU A 404 9.84 17.53 -2.54
CA LEU A 404 9.98 17.88 -1.10
C LEU A 404 9.85 16.66 -0.19
N LEU A 405 9.13 15.64 -0.67
CA LEU A 405 8.81 14.44 0.11
C LEU A 405 9.76 13.26 -0.13
N HIS A 406 10.79 13.42 -0.99
CA HIS A 406 11.75 12.35 -1.29
C HIS A 406 12.46 11.80 -0.05
N HIS A 407 12.67 12.63 0.96
CA HIS A 407 13.28 12.24 2.23
C HIS A 407 12.26 11.98 3.35
N ALA A 408 11.00 11.73 2.99
CA ALA A 408 9.91 11.51 3.95
C ALA A 408 9.82 12.60 5.05
N ARG A 409 10.10 13.86 4.70
CA ARG A 409 9.99 15.01 5.60
C ARG A 409 8.71 15.78 5.35
N PRO A 410 8.03 16.27 6.41
CA PRO A 410 6.87 17.14 6.26
C PRO A 410 7.28 18.51 5.73
N ALA A 411 6.34 19.21 5.08
CA ALA A 411 6.56 20.55 4.54
C ALA A 411 5.37 21.48 4.85
N LEU A 412 5.66 22.69 5.27
CA LEU A 412 4.72 23.81 5.31
C LEU A 412 4.98 24.69 4.08
N LEU A 413 4.02 24.68 3.15
CA LEU A 413 4.04 25.56 1.98
C LEU A 413 3.32 26.86 2.32
N ASN A 414 3.96 27.98 2.12
CA ASN A 414 3.38 29.30 2.23
C ASN A 414 3.20 29.92 0.85
N PHE A 415 1.96 30.22 0.49
CA PHE A 415 1.57 30.87 -0.77
C PHE A 415 1.23 32.36 -0.59
N GLY A 416 1.39 32.87 0.62
CA GLY A 416 1.18 34.27 0.99
C GLY A 416 2.49 35.06 1.02
N GLU A 417 2.54 36.11 1.87
CA GLU A 417 3.73 36.92 2.06
C GLU A 417 4.91 36.06 2.55
N PRO A 418 6.10 36.13 1.88
CA PRO A 418 7.29 35.42 2.35
C PRO A 418 7.65 35.76 3.80
N GLY A 419 8.07 34.74 4.56
CA GLY A 419 8.40 34.90 5.97
C GLY A 419 7.19 35.06 6.90
N ALA A 420 5.98 34.86 6.39
CA ALA A 420 4.75 34.98 7.18
C ALA A 420 4.68 33.98 8.34
N PHE A 421 5.37 32.84 8.28
CA PHE A 421 5.31 31.80 9.28
C PHE A 421 6.64 31.67 10.04
N ASP A 422 6.56 31.65 11.38
CA ASP A 422 7.68 31.26 12.25
C ASP A 422 7.43 29.84 12.78
N ILE A 423 8.12 28.86 12.20
CA ILE A 423 8.14 27.48 12.66
C ILE A 423 9.52 27.08 13.21
N SER A 424 10.35 28.05 13.58
CA SER A 424 11.69 27.81 14.13
C SER A 424 11.75 26.73 15.22
N PRO A 425 10.75 26.56 16.11
CA PRO A 425 10.74 25.47 17.07
C PRO A 425 10.58 24.06 16.47
N TRP A 426 10.22 23.93 15.21
CA TRP A 426 10.09 22.67 14.47
C TRP A 426 10.98 22.61 13.22
N ALA A 427 11.91 23.57 13.04
CA ALA A 427 12.73 23.66 11.83
C ALA A 427 13.64 22.44 11.58
N ASP A 428 13.97 21.69 12.63
CA ASP A 428 14.69 20.42 12.56
C ASP A 428 13.84 19.31 11.95
N ARG A 429 12.52 19.39 12.03
CA ARG A 429 11.54 18.38 11.63
C ARG A 429 10.71 18.76 10.42
N VAL A 430 10.29 20.02 10.28
CA VAL A 430 9.37 20.53 9.25
C VAL A 430 10.10 21.53 8.35
N GLN A 431 9.98 21.33 7.04
CA GLN A 431 10.49 22.27 6.04
C GLN A 431 9.50 23.43 5.87
N LEU A 432 9.98 24.70 5.88
CA LEU A 432 9.16 25.85 5.49
C LEU A 432 9.60 26.31 4.10
N ILE A 433 8.64 26.40 3.19
CA ILE A 433 8.87 26.78 1.79
C ILE A 433 7.93 27.92 1.43
N ASP A 434 8.47 29.08 1.16
CA ASP A 434 7.74 30.17 0.50
C ASP A 434 7.68 29.91 -1.00
N ALA A 435 6.50 29.87 -1.59
CA ALA A 435 6.31 29.51 -2.98
C ALA A 435 5.10 30.21 -3.61
N GLU A 436 5.14 30.36 -4.92
CA GLU A 436 4.00 30.80 -5.73
C GLU A 436 3.46 29.64 -6.57
N TYR A 437 2.16 29.60 -6.76
CA TYR A 437 1.49 28.70 -7.67
C TYR A 437 0.42 29.43 -8.47
N VAL A 438 0.55 29.42 -9.80
CA VAL A 438 -0.33 30.13 -10.74
C VAL A 438 -1.18 29.12 -11.53
N GLY A 439 -1.85 28.22 -10.86
CA GLY A 439 -2.67 27.19 -11.51
C GLY A 439 -4.00 27.00 -10.80
N THR A 440 -4.82 26.14 -11.38
CA THR A 440 -6.06 25.69 -10.74
C THR A 440 -5.75 24.61 -9.71
N TRP A 441 -6.29 24.75 -8.52
CA TRP A 441 -6.24 23.71 -7.51
C TRP A 441 -7.33 22.69 -7.79
N GLU A 442 -6.93 21.52 -8.28
CA GLU A 442 -7.86 20.44 -8.61
C GLU A 442 -7.49 19.17 -7.85
N LEU A 443 -8.53 18.49 -7.35
CA LEU A 443 -8.41 17.22 -6.64
C LEU A 443 -9.11 16.12 -7.43
N PRO A 444 -8.53 14.91 -7.49
CA PRO A 444 -9.23 13.76 -8.03
C PRO A 444 -10.62 13.61 -7.39
N VAL A 445 -11.63 13.29 -8.20
CA VAL A 445 -13.04 13.10 -7.80
C VAL A 445 -13.77 14.38 -7.40
N LEU A 446 -13.14 15.33 -6.71
CA LEU A 446 -13.77 16.57 -6.26
C LEU A 446 -13.72 17.70 -7.29
N GLY A 447 -12.72 17.68 -8.18
CA GLY A 447 -12.51 18.78 -9.14
C GLY A 447 -11.84 20.00 -8.49
N ALA A 448 -12.18 21.20 -9.01
CA ALA A 448 -11.57 22.46 -8.58
C ALA A 448 -11.95 22.81 -7.13
N VAL A 449 -10.95 23.31 -6.38
CA VAL A 449 -11.11 23.81 -5.01
C VAL A 449 -10.48 25.20 -4.88
N THR A 450 -10.85 25.92 -3.84
CA THR A 450 -10.28 27.24 -3.54
C THR A 450 -8.77 27.12 -3.26
N ALA A 451 -7.97 28.04 -3.75
CA ALA A 451 -6.55 28.11 -3.47
C ALA A 451 -6.32 28.43 -1.97
N PRO A 452 -5.55 27.65 -1.23
CA PRO A 452 -5.20 27.93 0.17
C PRO A 452 -4.08 29.00 0.25
N ALA A 453 -4.02 29.74 1.36
CA ALA A 453 -2.89 30.63 1.62
C ALA A 453 -1.65 29.87 2.13
N ALA A 454 -1.85 28.76 2.83
CA ALA A 454 -0.77 27.87 3.25
C ALA A 454 -1.26 26.44 3.48
N VAL A 455 -0.35 25.47 3.40
CA VAL A 455 -0.67 24.03 3.54
C VAL A 455 0.44 23.32 4.30
N LEU A 456 0.09 22.60 5.36
CA LEU A 456 1.00 21.68 6.06
C LEU A 456 0.81 20.25 5.55
N ILE A 457 1.87 19.70 4.98
CA ILE A 457 1.90 18.36 4.36
C ILE A 457 2.66 17.41 5.26
N ARG A 458 2.07 16.26 5.59
CA ARG A 458 2.71 15.17 6.33
C ARG A 458 3.72 14.41 5.44
N PRO A 459 4.65 13.63 6.03
CA PRO A 459 5.60 12.81 5.30
C PRO A 459 4.96 11.82 4.31
N ASP A 460 3.74 11.36 4.60
CA ASP A 460 2.95 10.48 3.75
C ASP A 460 2.15 11.23 2.65
N GLY A 461 2.39 12.54 2.51
CA GLY A 461 1.79 13.38 1.48
C GLY A 461 0.36 13.86 1.77
N TYR A 462 -0.22 13.55 2.93
CA TYR A 462 -1.54 14.03 3.31
C TYR A 462 -1.47 15.41 3.94
N VAL A 463 -2.47 16.25 3.63
CA VAL A 463 -2.59 17.59 4.15
C VAL A 463 -3.15 17.55 5.56
N ALA A 464 -2.35 17.97 6.53
CA ALA A 464 -2.70 17.98 7.95
C ALA A 464 -3.35 19.30 8.41
N TRP A 465 -3.08 20.39 7.70
CA TRP A 465 -3.64 21.70 8.00
C TRP A 465 -3.68 22.56 6.73
N VAL A 466 -4.69 23.39 6.64
CA VAL A 466 -4.86 24.38 5.58
C VAL A 466 -5.07 25.74 6.24
N GLY A 467 -4.17 26.66 5.94
CA GLY A 467 -4.18 28.01 6.51
C GLY A 467 -4.91 29.03 5.68
N ASP A 468 -5.57 29.93 6.40
CA ASP A 468 -5.92 31.26 5.94
C ASP A 468 -4.90 32.30 6.48
N LEU A 469 -5.17 33.55 6.27
CA LEU A 469 -4.35 34.66 6.79
C LEU A 469 -4.31 34.71 8.33
N ALA A 470 -5.23 34.06 9.03
CA ALA A 470 -5.33 34.06 10.50
C ALA A 470 -4.38 33.04 11.18
N ARG A 471 -3.80 32.08 10.45
CA ARG A 471 -2.86 31.04 10.95
C ARG A 471 -3.40 30.21 12.12
N GLN A 472 -4.72 30.21 12.31
CA GLN A 472 -5.35 29.54 13.43
C GLN A 472 -5.11 28.03 13.38
N GLY A 473 -4.77 27.41 14.53
CA GLY A 473 -4.58 25.98 14.68
C GLY A 473 -3.26 25.41 14.17
N LEU A 474 -2.36 26.20 13.53
CA LEU A 474 -1.09 25.67 12.99
C LEU A 474 -0.20 25.10 14.12
N VAL A 475 0.00 25.82 15.22
CA VAL A 475 0.85 25.38 16.33
C VAL A 475 0.29 24.11 16.97
N GLU A 476 -1.02 24.02 17.13
CA GLU A 476 -1.70 22.82 17.62
C GLU A 476 -1.49 21.63 16.68
N THR A 477 -1.65 21.84 15.38
CA THR A 477 -1.43 20.80 14.37
C THR A 477 0.02 20.35 14.29
N LEU A 478 0.99 21.29 14.33
CA LEU A 478 2.41 20.97 14.42
C LEU A 478 2.72 20.13 15.64
N THR A 479 2.16 20.49 16.80
CA THR A 479 2.35 19.76 18.05
C THR A 479 1.73 18.36 17.98
N THR A 480 0.54 18.23 17.41
CA THR A 480 -0.18 16.96 17.27
C THR A 480 0.59 15.97 16.40
N TRP A 481 1.08 16.42 15.24
CA TRP A 481 1.69 15.52 14.26
C TRP A 481 3.21 15.39 14.40
N PHE A 482 3.89 16.41 14.93
CA PHE A 482 5.36 16.46 14.95
C PHE A 482 5.91 16.71 16.36
N GLY A 483 5.05 16.61 17.38
CA GLY A 483 5.40 16.73 18.78
C GLY A 483 5.64 18.17 19.24
N PRO A 484 5.98 18.36 20.52
CA PRO A 484 6.12 19.68 21.12
C PRO A 484 7.25 20.51 20.48
N PRO A 485 7.18 21.85 20.56
CA PRO A 485 8.24 22.72 20.08
C PRO A 485 9.58 22.38 20.73
N ALA A 486 10.68 22.46 19.98
CA ALA A 486 12.01 22.36 20.58
C ALA A 486 12.24 23.47 21.60
N PRO A 487 12.94 23.22 22.73
CA PRO A 487 13.30 24.26 23.68
C PRO A 487 14.05 25.37 22.95
N ARG A 488 13.70 26.64 23.22
CA ARG A 488 14.46 27.76 22.69
C ARG A 488 15.88 27.71 23.25
N SER A 489 16.88 27.72 22.35
CA SER A 489 18.26 27.90 22.77
C SER A 489 18.36 29.19 23.60
N PRO A 490 19.03 29.21 24.77
CA PRO A 490 19.28 30.44 25.51
C PRO A 490 19.98 31.42 24.58
N PRO A 491 19.67 32.72 24.66
CA PRO A 491 20.39 33.74 23.89
C PRO A 491 21.88 33.62 24.18
N ALA A 492 22.69 33.72 23.13
CA ALA A 492 24.14 33.75 23.25
C ALA A 492 24.50 34.83 24.29
N PRO A 493 25.46 34.56 25.21
CA PRO A 493 25.88 35.58 26.17
C PRO A 493 26.41 36.76 25.39
N ASP A 494 25.86 37.98 25.71
CA ASP A 494 26.35 39.23 25.18
C ASP A 494 27.87 39.29 25.38
N GLU A 495 28.64 39.23 24.32
CA GLU A 495 30.04 39.56 24.32
C GLU A 495 30.15 41.07 24.62
N ARG A 496 30.36 41.40 25.88
CA ARG A 496 30.73 42.75 26.28
C ARG A 496 32.23 42.94 26.26
#